data_07a79117db5ec2dac1e5fc60b6a8c117
#
_entry.id   07a79117db5ec2dac1e5fc60b6a8c117
#
_cell.length_a   1.000
_cell.length_b   1.000
_cell.length_c   1.000
_cell.angle_alpha   90.00
_cell.angle_beta   90.00
_cell.angle_gamma   90.00
#
_symmetry.space_group_name_H-M   'P 1'
#
loop_
_entity.id
_entity.type
_entity.pdbx_description
1 polymer ?
#
loop_
_entity_poly.entity_id
_entity_poly.type
_entity_poly.pdbx_seq_one_letter_code
_entity_poly.pdbx_strand_id
1 'polypeptide(L)'
;MNIISLFQSLVNHLSNILENNLFLHELEHNIFNSTKELNLDILKQILEYLDLEYKNSKKRKDKYYVQQTRERTLITSLGLLTFNKTYYKSKKKINGKYEYYSYLEDYLGIAKWAKMTLAAEVILINNALDNGYSWSANNSIPNYITTRQTISSKIQSINYNYVENIPKKDTPEVIYIEADEVHANLQSRDKGTKNRIVPVILTHEGHKEDFVKKKELKEQHYIASSILKTDKLWNEAYKYLDTKYDLGKEPTIFISGDGGSWIKGFDEAFPNAIYVLDPFHYFNKKLAYIFKKEPIITSIADSYLRNKMIDEFKLLVNVQIEKYPEQKKDMIKVQNFLIDNIEG
;
A
#
# COMPACT_ATOMS: atom_id res chain seq x y z
N MET A 1 8.60 29.00 -26.90
CA MET A 1 8.52 27.59 -27.34
C MET A 1 8.50 27.61 -28.86
N ASN A 2 9.44 26.90 -29.49
CA ASN A 2 9.45 26.78 -30.92
C ASN A 2 8.59 25.59 -31.35
N ILE A 3 7.31 25.81 -31.58
CA ILE A 3 6.35 24.79 -32.03
C ILE A 3 6.84 24.08 -33.30
N ILE A 4 7.59 24.79 -34.14
CA ILE A 4 8.15 24.25 -35.38
C ILE A 4 9.19 23.18 -35.10
N SER A 5 10.04 23.34 -34.06
CA SER A 5 11.04 22.31 -33.71
C SER A 5 10.41 21.07 -33.10
N LEU A 6 9.31 21.19 -32.36
CA LEU A 6 8.52 20.05 -31.87
C LEU A 6 7.86 19.30 -33.04
N PHE A 7 7.31 20.01 -33.99
CA PHE A 7 6.72 19.43 -35.19
C PHE A 7 7.78 18.72 -36.06
N GLN A 8 8.96 19.31 -36.19
CA GLN A 8 10.08 18.71 -36.90
C GLN A 8 10.56 17.42 -36.24
N SER A 9 10.66 17.40 -34.90
CA SER A 9 10.99 16.21 -34.16
C SER A 9 9.97 15.08 -34.39
N LEU A 10 8.68 15.41 -34.31
CA LEU A 10 7.59 14.46 -34.57
C LEU A 10 7.65 13.90 -36.01
N VAL A 11 7.84 14.78 -36.99
CA VAL A 11 7.96 14.40 -38.42
C VAL A 11 9.15 13.51 -38.63
N ASN A 12 10.32 13.81 -38.05
CA ASN A 12 11.50 12.96 -38.14
C ASN A 12 11.30 11.57 -37.53
N HIS A 13 10.64 11.49 -36.36
CA HIS A 13 10.30 10.21 -35.74
C HIS A 13 9.36 9.39 -36.62
N LEU A 14 8.32 10.00 -37.20
CA LEU A 14 7.39 9.31 -38.10
C LEU A 14 8.06 8.88 -39.40
N SER A 15 8.93 9.72 -40.01
CA SER A 15 9.66 9.38 -41.22
C SER A 15 10.58 8.18 -41.01
N ASN A 16 11.33 8.15 -39.90
CA ASN A 16 12.19 7.02 -39.55
C ASN A 16 11.41 5.68 -39.40
N ILE A 17 10.16 5.76 -38.93
CA ILE A 17 9.29 4.59 -38.81
C ILE A 17 8.78 4.13 -40.17
N LEU A 18 8.45 5.07 -41.08
CA LEU A 18 7.84 4.78 -42.37
C LEU A 18 8.87 4.32 -43.44
N GLU A 19 10.15 4.71 -43.29
CA GLU A 19 11.22 4.33 -44.23
C GLU A 19 11.64 2.88 -44.16
N ASN A 20 11.26 2.13 -43.15
CA ASN A 20 11.59 0.74 -42.95
C ASN A 20 10.37 -0.16 -43.19
N ASN A 21 10.52 -1.19 -44.02
CA ASN A 21 9.52 -2.24 -44.17
C ASN A 21 9.50 -3.13 -42.94
N LEU A 22 8.71 -2.74 -41.95
CA LEU A 22 8.66 -3.39 -40.62
C LEU A 22 7.47 -4.34 -40.54
N PHE A 23 7.65 -5.46 -39.83
CA PHE A 23 6.54 -6.26 -39.37
C PHE A 23 5.75 -5.50 -38.32
N LEU A 24 4.46 -5.84 -38.11
CA LEU A 24 3.57 -5.10 -37.19
C LEU A 24 4.17 -4.97 -35.78
N HIS A 25 4.76 -6.00 -35.22
CA HIS A 25 5.39 -5.98 -33.89
C HIS A 25 6.60 -5.04 -33.81
N GLU A 26 7.37 -4.92 -34.89
CA GLU A 26 8.49 -3.96 -34.98
C GLU A 26 7.97 -2.54 -35.10
N LEU A 27 6.89 -2.32 -35.85
CA LEU A 27 6.21 -1.06 -35.96
C LEU A 27 5.66 -0.57 -34.61
N GLU A 28 4.96 -1.46 -33.87
CA GLU A 28 4.47 -1.18 -32.53
C GLU A 28 5.61 -0.80 -31.57
N HIS A 29 6.70 -1.56 -31.57
CA HIS A 29 7.88 -1.30 -30.75
C HIS A 29 8.53 0.05 -31.05
N ASN A 30 8.67 0.38 -32.35
CA ASN A 30 9.26 1.65 -32.79
C ASN A 30 8.39 2.84 -32.45
N ILE A 31 7.06 2.75 -32.65
CA ILE A 31 6.10 3.78 -32.22
C ILE A 31 6.21 4.01 -30.73
N PHE A 32 6.21 2.95 -29.93
CA PHE A 32 6.30 3.04 -28.47
C PHE A 32 7.59 3.74 -27.99
N ASN A 33 8.74 3.37 -28.56
CA ASN A 33 10.02 3.98 -28.20
C ASN A 33 10.11 5.45 -28.65
N SER A 34 9.70 5.73 -29.89
CA SER A 34 9.70 7.11 -30.43
C SER A 34 8.78 8.03 -29.63
N THR A 35 7.63 7.53 -29.17
CA THR A 35 6.71 8.29 -28.34
C THR A 35 7.33 8.64 -26.99
N LYS A 36 8.11 7.73 -26.38
CA LYS A 36 8.84 8.02 -25.12
C LYS A 36 9.87 9.12 -25.30
N GLU A 37 10.67 9.06 -26.34
CA GLU A 37 11.68 10.08 -26.65
C GLU A 37 11.02 11.44 -26.91
N LEU A 38 9.97 11.46 -27.71
CA LEU A 38 9.19 12.68 -27.98
C LEU A 38 8.63 13.30 -26.70
N ASN A 39 8.09 12.53 -25.79
CA ASN A 39 7.57 13.02 -24.51
C ASN A 39 8.67 13.69 -23.66
N LEU A 40 9.88 13.13 -23.63
CA LEU A 40 11.03 13.73 -22.94
C LEU A 40 11.48 15.02 -23.62
N ASP A 41 11.52 15.06 -24.95
CA ASP A 41 11.87 16.25 -25.72
C ASP A 41 10.85 17.39 -25.51
N ILE A 42 9.56 17.08 -25.50
CA ILE A 42 8.50 18.05 -25.19
C ILE A 42 8.72 18.63 -23.79
N LEU A 43 8.92 17.77 -22.80
CA LEU A 43 9.12 18.23 -21.42
C LEU A 43 10.39 19.09 -21.30
N LYS A 44 11.50 18.69 -21.92
CA LYS A 44 12.74 19.46 -21.97
C LYS A 44 12.52 20.85 -22.55
N GLN A 45 11.90 20.93 -23.73
CA GLN A 45 11.66 22.20 -24.41
C GLN A 45 10.75 23.15 -23.61
N ILE A 46 9.74 22.58 -22.90
CA ILE A 46 8.88 23.37 -22.02
C ILE A 46 9.69 23.96 -20.87
N LEU A 47 10.54 23.15 -20.21
CA LEU A 47 11.36 23.60 -19.08
C LEU A 47 12.36 24.67 -19.53
N GLU A 48 13.09 24.44 -20.60
CA GLU A 48 14.08 25.40 -21.14
C GLU A 48 13.43 26.68 -21.63
N TYR A 49 12.22 26.58 -22.19
CA TYR A 49 11.43 27.78 -22.59
C TYR A 49 11.00 28.59 -21.36
N LEU A 50 10.48 27.95 -20.30
CA LEU A 50 10.11 28.65 -19.07
C LEU A 50 11.32 29.35 -18.42
N ASP A 51 12.47 28.69 -18.43
CA ASP A 51 13.72 29.29 -17.93
C ASP A 51 14.15 30.49 -18.75
N LEU A 52 14.07 30.39 -20.08
CA LEU A 52 14.42 31.47 -21.00
C LEU A 52 13.48 32.70 -20.88
N GLU A 53 12.18 32.47 -20.77
CA GLU A 53 11.17 33.51 -20.53
C GLU A 53 11.46 34.26 -19.24
N TYR A 54 11.71 33.55 -18.15
CA TYR A 54 12.07 34.18 -16.89
C TYR A 54 13.41 34.93 -16.98
N LYS A 55 14.43 34.33 -17.62
CA LYS A 55 15.75 34.92 -17.83
C LYS A 55 15.66 36.30 -18.54
N ASN A 56 14.74 36.43 -19.47
CA ASN A 56 14.56 37.69 -20.23
C ASN A 56 13.59 38.69 -19.58
N SER A 57 12.84 38.24 -18.56
CA SER A 57 11.79 39.03 -17.92
C SER A 57 12.33 40.28 -17.20
N LYS A 58 11.51 41.35 -17.13
CA LYS A 58 11.79 42.53 -16.31
C LYS A 58 11.91 42.15 -14.82
N LYS A 59 11.02 41.28 -14.33
CA LYS A 59 11.00 40.84 -12.94
C LYS A 59 12.36 40.25 -12.51
N ARG A 60 12.98 39.43 -13.36
CA ARG A 60 14.33 38.90 -13.11
C ARG A 60 15.37 40.00 -13.19
N LYS A 61 15.35 40.83 -14.28
CA LYS A 61 16.35 41.90 -14.50
C LYS A 61 16.39 42.90 -13.36
N ASP A 62 15.29 43.18 -12.70
CA ASP A 62 15.24 44.09 -11.56
C ASP A 62 15.85 43.54 -10.29
N LYS A 63 15.70 42.23 -10.05
CA LYS A 63 16.05 41.59 -8.78
C LYS A 63 17.34 40.77 -8.78
N TYR A 64 17.67 40.15 -9.91
CA TYR A 64 18.73 39.16 -9.98
C TYR A 64 19.71 39.35 -11.14
N TYR A 65 20.98 39.00 -10.93
CA TYR A 65 21.96 38.76 -11.98
C TYR A 65 21.91 37.30 -12.43
N VAL A 66 22.15 37.03 -13.71
CA VAL A 66 22.42 35.68 -14.20
C VAL A 66 23.78 35.25 -13.68
N GLN A 67 23.84 34.19 -12.91
CA GLN A 67 25.08 33.65 -12.37
C GLN A 67 25.71 32.67 -13.37
N GLN A 68 24.94 31.65 -13.77
CA GLN A 68 25.39 30.62 -14.71
C GLN A 68 24.20 29.81 -15.20
N THR A 69 24.36 29.16 -16.36
CA THR A 69 23.46 28.09 -16.82
C THR A 69 24.19 26.78 -16.70
N ARG A 70 23.52 25.75 -16.16
CA ARG A 70 24.06 24.40 -15.99
C ARG A 70 23.06 23.36 -16.43
N GLU A 71 23.58 22.26 -16.89
CA GLU A 71 22.79 21.05 -17.13
C GLU A 71 22.29 20.45 -15.81
N ARG A 72 21.07 19.99 -15.82
CA ARG A 72 20.39 19.31 -14.72
C ARG A 72 19.78 18.03 -15.23
N THR A 73 20.04 16.94 -14.55
CA THR A 73 19.38 15.65 -14.83
C THR A 73 18.38 15.33 -13.72
N LEU A 74 17.18 14.90 -14.11
CA LEU A 74 16.10 14.45 -13.23
C LEU A 74 15.52 13.13 -13.74
N ILE A 75 15.23 12.23 -12.82
CA ILE A 75 14.43 11.04 -13.07
C ILE A 75 12.97 11.48 -13.02
N THR A 76 12.26 11.36 -14.13
CA THR A 76 10.84 11.69 -14.25
C THR A 76 10.00 10.42 -14.48
N SER A 77 8.69 10.52 -14.39
CA SER A 77 7.77 9.44 -14.79
C SER A 77 7.89 9.03 -16.26
N LEU A 78 8.43 9.92 -17.10
CA LEU A 78 8.65 9.70 -18.53
C LEU A 78 10.02 9.11 -18.86
N GLY A 79 10.94 9.06 -17.89
CA GLY A 79 12.32 8.61 -18.05
C GLY A 79 13.35 9.59 -17.50
N LEU A 80 14.61 9.40 -17.88
CA LEU A 80 15.73 10.26 -17.48
C LEU A 80 15.73 11.52 -18.36
N LEU A 81 15.48 12.67 -17.74
CA LEU A 81 15.41 13.97 -18.39
C LEU A 81 16.65 14.79 -18.09
N THR A 82 17.32 15.29 -19.13
CA THR A 82 18.44 16.22 -19.01
C THR A 82 18.11 17.54 -19.71
N PHE A 83 18.19 18.66 -18.99
CA PHE A 83 17.84 19.99 -19.47
C PHE A 83 18.74 21.06 -18.86
N ASN A 84 18.81 22.22 -19.52
CA ASN A 84 19.55 23.37 -19.02
C ASN A 84 18.70 24.22 -18.11
N LYS A 85 19.25 24.67 -16.99
CA LYS A 85 18.62 25.63 -16.08
C LYS A 85 19.57 26.74 -15.68
N THR A 86 19.01 27.93 -15.44
CA THR A 86 19.76 29.11 -15.03
C THR A 86 19.72 29.32 -13.53
N TYR A 87 20.87 29.62 -12.96
CA TYR A 87 21.02 30.08 -11.58
C TYR A 87 21.18 31.58 -11.53
N TYR A 88 20.54 32.20 -10.56
CA TYR A 88 20.53 33.63 -10.35
C TYR A 88 21.13 34.01 -9.01
N LYS A 89 21.74 35.21 -8.93
CA LYS A 89 22.24 35.82 -7.70
C LYS A 89 21.51 37.11 -7.45
N SER A 90 21.01 37.36 -6.24
CA SER A 90 20.32 38.60 -5.88
C SER A 90 21.23 39.81 -6.06
N LYS A 91 20.66 40.94 -6.56
CA LYS A 91 21.38 42.21 -6.71
C LYS A 91 21.68 42.86 -5.36
N LYS A 92 20.79 42.66 -4.37
CA LYS A 92 20.95 43.19 -3.02
C LYS A 92 21.20 42.06 -2.04
N LYS A 93 21.97 42.34 -1.00
CA LYS A 93 22.13 41.42 0.12
C LYS A 93 20.85 41.39 0.92
N ILE A 94 20.41 40.17 1.29
CA ILE A 94 19.28 39.92 2.18
C ILE A 94 19.91 39.35 3.47
N ASN A 95 19.68 39.99 4.62
CA ASN A 95 20.32 39.63 5.88
C ASN A 95 21.86 39.50 5.80
N GLY A 96 22.50 40.44 5.09
CA GLY A 96 23.94 40.50 4.94
C GLY A 96 24.55 39.53 3.92
N LYS A 97 23.75 38.62 3.30
CA LYS A 97 24.19 37.61 2.33
C LYS A 97 23.48 37.75 1.01
N TYR A 98 24.15 37.35 -0.08
CA TYR A 98 23.48 37.21 -1.38
C TYR A 98 22.65 35.93 -1.41
N GLU A 99 21.44 36.05 -1.94
CA GLU A 99 20.57 34.91 -2.20
C GLU A 99 20.92 34.30 -3.58
N TYR A 100 20.95 32.95 -3.62
CA TYR A 100 21.09 32.19 -4.86
C TYR A 100 19.78 31.48 -5.15
N TYR A 101 19.26 31.65 -6.37
CA TYR A 101 17.91 31.31 -6.76
C TYR A 101 17.89 30.54 -8.07
N SER A 102 16.97 29.60 -8.23
CA SER A 102 16.66 28.94 -9.49
C SER A 102 15.15 29.02 -9.72
N TYR A 103 14.76 29.71 -10.77
CA TYR A 103 13.36 29.93 -11.10
C TYR A 103 12.60 28.62 -11.33
N LEU A 104 13.16 27.69 -12.09
CA LEU A 104 12.49 26.42 -12.38
C LEU A 104 12.28 25.57 -11.12
N GLU A 105 13.26 25.55 -10.21
CA GLU A 105 13.11 24.78 -8.97
C GLU A 105 11.99 25.34 -8.08
N ASP A 106 11.92 26.65 -7.95
CA ASP A 106 10.92 27.32 -7.15
C ASP A 106 9.53 27.25 -7.80
N TYR A 107 9.44 27.58 -9.10
CA TYR A 107 8.17 27.62 -9.84
C TYR A 107 7.50 26.24 -9.95
N LEU A 108 8.29 25.18 -10.11
CA LEU A 108 7.81 23.81 -10.27
C LEU A 108 7.81 23.00 -8.97
N GLY A 109 8.18 23.60 -7.84
CA GLY A 109 8.24 22.92 -6.55
C GLY A 109 9.29 21.81 -6.51
N ILE A 110 10.38 21.92 -7.30
CA ILE A 110 11.45 20.91 -7.32
C ILE A 110 12.42 21.21 -6.19
N ALA A 111 12.57 20.27 -5.23
CA ALA A 111 13.53 20.45 -4.17
C ALA A 111 14.96 20.59 -4.71
N LYS A 112 15.75 21.47 -4.09
CA LYS A 112 17.08 21.91 -4.58
C LYS A 112 18.03 20.77 -4.99
N TRP A 113 17.97 19.65 -4.30
CA TRP A 113 18.84 18.50 -4.53
C TRP A 113 18.08 17.24 -4.97
N ALA A 114 16.80 17.38 -5.31
CA ALA A 114 16.01 16.26 -5.78
C ALA A 114 16.65 15.64 -7.02
N LYS A 115 16.84 14.33 -7.00
CA LYS A 115 17.30 13.55 -8.16
C LYS A 115 16.12 12.99 -8.96
N MET A 116 14.92 13.03 -8.39
CA MET A 116 13.71 12.40 -8.90
C MET A 116 12.52 13.34 -8.68
N THR A 117 11.57 13.32 -9.60
CA THR A 117 10.29 14.03 -9.43
C THR A 117 9.37 13.24 -8.51
N LEU A 118 8.43 13.93 -7.85
CA LEU A 118 7.44 13.28 -7.01
C LEU A 118 6.62 12.24 -7.79
N ALA A 119 6.24 12.52 -9.04
CA ALA A 119 5.52 11.56 -9.89
C ALA A 119 6.31 10.26 -10.10
N ALA A 120 7.62 10.35 -10.35
CA ALA A 120 8.47 9.16 -10.48
C ALA A 120 8.62 8.40 -9.14
N GLU A 121 8.71 9.12 -8.01
CA GLU A 121 8.74 8.49 -6.68
C GLU A 121 7.47 7.72 -6.38
N VAL A 122 6.31 8.29 -6.65
CA VAL A 122 5.00 7.65 -6.45
C VAL A 122 4.87 6.38 -7.28
N ILE A 123 5.24 6.42 -8.58
CA ILE A 123 5.21 5.24 -9.45
C ILE A 123 6.15 4.14 -8.92
N LEU A 124 7.37 4.49 -8.52
CA LEU A 124 8.33 3.52 -7.97
C LEU A 124 7.82 2.87 -6.69
N ILE A 125 7.22 3.66 -5.79
CA ILE A 125 6.71 3.16 -4.51
C ILE A 125 5.49 2.26 -4.73
N ASN A 126 4.50 2.68 -5.51
CA ASN A 126 3.30 1.88 -5.78
C ASN A 126 3.67 0.55 -6.45
N ASN A 127 4.51 0.58 -7.48
CA ASN A 127 4.98 -0.64 -8.12
C ASN A 127 5.81 -1.54 -7.19
N ALA A 128 6.50 -0.97 -6.21
CA ALA A 128 7.24 -1.75 -5.22
C ALA A 128 6.32 -2.43 -4.20
N LEU A 129 5.20 -1.80 -3.86
CA LEU A 129 4.17 -2.39 -2.99
C LEU A 129 3.45 -3.56 -3.69
N ASP A 130 3.13 -3.39 -4.98
CA ASP A 130 2.37 -4.40 -5.75
C ASP A 130 3.25 -5.57 -6.20
N ASN A 131 4.49 -5.31 -6.65
CA ASN A 131 5.34 -6.28 -7.34
C ASN A 131 6.70 -6.54 -6.67
N GLY A 132 6.98 -5.83 -5.59
CA GLY A 132 8.26 -5.90 -4.85
C GLY A 132 9.37 -5.02 -5.43
N TYR A 133 10.37 -4.74 -4.61
CA TYR A 133 11.43 -3.75 -4.87
C TYR A 133 12.26 -4.04 -6.11
N SER A 134 12.56 -5.32 -6.38
CA SER A 134 13.38 -5.71 -7.54
C SER A 134 12.66 -5.45 -8.85
N TRP A 135 11.39 -5.80 -8.93
CA TRP A 135 10.57 -5.57 -10.12
C TRP A 135 10.40 -4.06 -10.36
N SER A 136 10.04 -3.32 -9.32
CA SER A 136 9.87 -1.87 -9.42
C SER A 136 11.16 -1.17 -9.89
N ALA A 137 12.32 -1.56 -9.35
CA ALA A 137 13.60 -0.96 -9.72
C ALA A 137 13.92 -1.07 -11.22
N ASN A 138 13.49 -2.15 -11.85
CA ASN A 138 13.80 -2.43 -13.25
C ASN A 138 12.71 -1.97 -14.24
N ASN A 139 11.44 -1.85 -13.80
CA ASN A 139 10.32 -1.75 -14.72
C ASN A 139 9.45 -0.50 -14.55
N SER A 140 9.67 0.32 -13.50
CA SER A 140 8.75 1.44 -13.19
C SER A 140 8.97 2.67 -14.06
N ILE A 141 10.21 2.97 -14.43
CA ILE A 141 10.56 4.19 -15.16
C ILE A 141 11.08 3.83 -16.56
N PRO A 142 10.51 4.37 -17.62
CA PRO A 142 10.98 4.10 -18.97
C PRO A 142 12.47 4.41 -19.17
N ASN A 143 13.22 3.48 -19.74
CA ASN A 143 14.66 3.60 -20.06
C ASN A 143 15.54 4.02 -18.85
N TYR A 144 15.08 3.71 -17.62
CA TYR A 144 15.84 3.99 -16.42
C TYR A 144 15.71 2.85 -15.42
N ILE A 145 16.83 2.38 -14.91
CA ILE A 145 16.90 1.35 -13.86
C ILE A 145 17.44 2.01 -12.59
N THR A 146 16.74 1.83 -11.48
CA THR A 146 17.19 2.26 -10.16
C THR A 146 17.65 1.05 -9.31
N THR A 147 17.97 1.28 -8.05
CA THR A 147 18.35 0.21 -7.13
C THR A 147 17.24 -0.06 -6.12
N ARG A 148 17.16 -1.32 -5.66
CA ARG A 148 16.28 -1.70 -4.53
C ARG A 148 16.52 -0.84 -3.30
N GLN A 149 17.79 -0.46 -3.05
CA GLN A 149 18.16 0.40 -1.93
C GLN A 149 17.57 1.81 -2.06
N THR A 150 17.54 2.37 -3.28
CA THR A 150 16.93 3.68 -3.53
C THR A 150 15.43 3.66 -3.16
N ILE A 151 14.71 2.62 -3.58
CA ILE A 151 13.28 2.46 -3.27
C ILE A 151 13.08 2.29 -1.77
N SER A 152 13.84 1.38 -1.14
CA SER A 152 13.77 1.17 0.32
C SER A 152 14.03 2.46 1.10
N SER A 153 15.06 3.24 0.72
CA SER A 153 15.37 4.50 1.37
C SER A 153 14.25 5.54 1.19
N LYS A 154 13.60 5.56 0.03
CA LYS A 154 12.46 6.45 -0.22
C LYS A 154 11.27 6.07 0.65
N ILE A 155 10.90 4.80 0.72
CA ILE A 155 9.81 4.31 1.57
C ILE A 155 10.10 4.64 3.05
N GLN A 156 11.33 4.41 3.52
CA GLN A 156 11.73 4.72 4.90
C GLN A 156 11.74 6.23 5.20
N SER A 157 11.91 7.08 4.19
CA SER A 157 11.89 8.54 4.36
C SER A 157 10.48 9.14 4.40
N ILE A 158 9.44 8.37 4.10
CA ILE A 158 8.06 8.83 4.18
C ILE A 158 7.72 9.04 5.67
N ASN A 159 7.39 10.28 6.01
CA ASN A 159 6.90 10.59 7.36
C ASN A 159 5.39 10.30 7.42
N TYR A 160 5.03 9.24 8.13
CA TYR A 160 3.65 8.80 8.32
C TYR A 160 2.86 9.62 9.37
N ASN A 161 3.21 10.86 9.61
CA ASN A 161 2.34 11.77 10.36
C ASN A 161 1.10 12.14 9.51
N TYR A 162 0.43 11.11 9.04
CA TYR A 162 -0.82 11.25 8.31
C TYR A 162 -1.94 11.40 9.33
N VAL A 163 -2.49 12.60 9.42
CA VAL A 163 -3.78 12.82 10.09
C VAL A 163 -4.82 12.48 9.04
N GLU A 164 -5.40 11.30 9.16
CA GLU A 164 -6.47 10.88 8.26
C GLU A 164 -7.67 11.81 8.45
N ASN A 165 -8.05 12.51 7.38
CA ASN A 165 -9.29 13.26 7.38
C ASN A 165 -10.42 12.27 7.09
N ILE A 166 -10.96 11.67 8.13
CA ILE A 166 -12.02 10.67 8.04
C ILE A 166 -13.36 11.41 7.83
N PRO A 167 -13.96 11.32 6.64
CA PRO A 167 -15.26 11.93 6.41
C PRO A 167 -16.33 11.20 7.23
N LYS A 168 -17.13 11.96 7.98
CA LYS A 168 -18.30 11.40 8.70
C LYS A 168 -19.30 10.82 7.70
N LYS A 169 -19.86 9.68 8.05
CA LYS A 169 -20.91 8.96 7.32
C LYS A 169 -22.09 8.64 8.21
N ASP A 170 -23.20 8.34 7.58
CA ASP A 170 -24.33 7.74 8.28
C ASP A 170 -23.94 6.39 8.85
N THR A 171 -24.35 6.12 10.08
CA THR A 171 -24.06 4.88 10.78
C THR A 171 -24.83 3.73 10.12
N PRO A 172 -24.16 2.70 9.62
CA PRO A 172 -24.83 1.53 9.07
C PRO A 172 -25.49 0.70 10.19
N GLU A 173 -26.43 -0.16 9.83
CA GLU A 173 -27.04 -1.07 10.81
C GLU A 173 -26.05 -2.10 11.34
N VAL A 174 -25.08 -2.51 10.51
CA VAL A 174 -24.08 -3.53 10.84
C VAL A 174 -22.68 -3.06 10.44
N ILE A 175 -21.72 -3.27 11.35
CA ILE A 175 -20.29 -3.09 11.12
C ILE A 175 -19.60 -4.43 11.35
N TYR A 176 -18.72 -4.80 10.44
CA TYR A 176 -17.87 -5.99 10.54
C TYR A 176 -16.44 -5.58 10.87
N ILE A 177 -15.84 -6.32 11.79
CA ILE A 177 -14.44 -6.20 12.17
C ILE A 177 -13.80 -7.57 12.04
N GLU A 178 -12.75 -7.69 11.23
CA GLU A 178 -11.97 -8.92 11.10
C GLU A 178 -10.59 -8.70 11.72
N ALA A 179 -10.15 -9.62 12.55
CA ALA A 179 -8.87 -9.53 13.27
C ALA A 179 -8.02 -10.77 13.00
N ASP A 180 -6.78 -10.54 12.54
CA ASP A 180 -5.82 -11.59 12.19
C ASP A 180 -4.37 -11.13 12.42
N GLU A 181 -3.42 -12.05 12.31
CA GLU A 181 -2.00 -11.82 12.49
C GLU A 181 -1.23 -12.03 11.19
N VAL A 182 -0.42 -11.03 10.83
CA VAL A 182 0.53 -11.16 9.71
C VAL A 182 1.92 -11.46 10.24
N HIS A 183 2.51 -12.55 9.78
CA HIS A 183 3.88 -12.93 10.09
C HIS A 183 4.85 -12.27 9.11
N ALA A 184 5.54 -11.22 9.57
CA ALA A 184 6.54 -10.52 8.78
C ALA A 184 7.96 -11.03 9.06
N ASN A 185 8.65 -11.50 8.01
CA ASN A 185 10.05 -11.85 8.10
C ASN A 185 10.90 -10.58 8.09
N LEU A 186 11.53 -10.27 9.22
CA LEU A 186 12.43 -9.13 9.32
C LEU A 186 13.82 -9.50 8.78
N GLN A 187 14.33 -8.68 7.85
CA GLN A 187 15.75 -8.69 7.49
C GLN A 187 16.54 -7.96 8.58
N SER A 188 16.76 -8.62 9.72
CA SER A 188 17.59 -8.07 10.79
C SER A 188 19.04 -8.50 10.62
N ARG A 189 19.99 -7.58 10.85
CA ARG A 189 21.42 -7.89 11.00
C ARG A 189 21.70 -8.63 12.32
N ASP A 190 20.81 -8.49 13.30
CA ASP A 190 20.89 -9.17 14.58
C ASP A 190 20.23 -10.55 14.49
N LYS A 191 20.99 -11.59 14.85
CA LYS A 191 20.61 -13.01 14.71
C LYS A 191 19.42 -13.47 15.58
N GLY A 192 18.73 -12.55 16.30
CA GLY A 192 17.74 -12.88 17.32
C GLY A 192 16.27 -12.86 16.91
N THR A 193 15.84 -12.09 15.92
CA THR A 193 14.41 -11.90 15.57
C THR A 193 14.19 -12.04 14.08
N LYS A 194 13.90 -13.29 13.66
CA LYS A 194 13.61 -13.57 12.24
C LYS A 194 12.17 -13.26 11.84
N ASN A 195 11.21 -13.38 12.74
CA ASN A 195 9.78 -13.21 12.45
C ASN A 195 9.18 -12.22 13.43
N ARG A 196 8.39 -11.30 12.93
CA ARG A 196 7.57 -10.39 13.72
C ARG A 196 6.10 -10.63 13.42
N ILE A 197 5.31 -10.78 14.47
CA ILE A 197 3.86 -10.85 14.37
C ILE A 197 3.34 -9.42 14.38
N VAL A 198 2.52 -9.10 13.40
CA VAL A 198 1.86 -7.81 13.26
C VAL A 198 0.36 -8.06 13.35
N PRO A 199 -0.32 -7.66 14.43
CA PRO A 199 -1.76 -7.74 14.51
C PRO A 199 -2.39 -6.75 13.52
N VAL A 200 -3.44 -7.19 12.85
CA VAL A 200 -4.19 -6.42 11.84
C VAL A 200 -5.67 -6.48 12.18
N ILE A 201 -6.31 -5.34 12.16
CA ILE A 201 -7.77 -5.20 12.27
C ILE A 201 -8.26 -4.61 10.96
N LEU A 202 -9.24 -5.24 10.34
CA LEU A 202 -9.96 -4.76 9.18
C LEU A 202 -11.39 -4.41 9.58
N THR A 203 -11.85 -3.20 9.29
CA THR A 203 -13.24 -2.77 9.49
C THR A 203 -13.92 -2.57 8.13
N HIS A 204 -15.21 -2.93 8.01
CA HIS A 204 -15.97 -2.76 6.77
C HIS A 204 -17.50 -2.82 7.00
N GLU A 205 -18.28 -2.39 6.00
CA GLU A 205 -19.73 -2.42 5.98
C GLU A 205 -20.33 -3.64 5.23
N GLY A 206 -19.56 -4.73 5.07
CA GLY A 206 -19.95 -5.88 4.28
C GLY A 206 -19.48 -5.81 2.83
N HIS A 207 -20.10 -6.62 1.96
CA HIS A 207 -19.73 -6.72 0.54
C HIS A 207 -20.49 -5.71 -0.33
N LYS A 208 -19.86 -5.27 -1.42
CA LYS A 208 -20.55 -4.51 -2.49
C LYS A 208 -21.46 -5.44 -3.28
N GLU A 209 -22.70 -5.02 -3.54
CA GLU A 209 -23.74 -5.86 -4.18
C GLU A 209 -23.45 -6.17 -5.66
N ASP A 210 -22.68 -5.32 -6.37
CA ASP A 210 -22.56 -5.37 -7.83
C ASP A 210 -21.37 -6.20 -8.38
N PHE A 211 -20.67 -6.96 -7.53
CA PHE A 211 -19.47 -7.66 -7.97
C PHE A 211 -19.64 -9.17 -8.18
N VAL A 212 -19.92 -9.56 -9.44
CA VAL A 212 -20.11 -10.97 -9.84
C VAL A 212 -18.81 -11.79 -9.77
N LYS A 213 -17.62 -11.18 -9.77
CA LYS A 213 -16.32 -11.91 -9.86
C LYS A 213 -15.31 -11.70 -8.74
N LYS A 214 -15.39 -10.60 -7.98
CA LYS A 214 -14.57 -10.39 -6.75
C LYS A 214 -15.47 -9.76 -5.70
N LYS A 215 -15.54 -10.38 -4.53
CA LYS A 215 -16.24 -9.81 -3.37
C LYS A 215 -15.41 -8.63 -2.83
N GLU A 216 -15.68 -7.43 -3.32
CA GLU A 216 -15.10 -6.23 -2.74
C GLU A 216 -15.86 -5.82 -1.49
N LEU A 217 -15.13 -5.37 -0.47
CA LEU A 217 -15.71 -4.86 0.76
C LEU A 217 -16.09 -3.39 0.62
N LYS A 218 -17.20 -3.00 1.27
CA LYS A 218 -17.61 -1.60 1.39
C LYS A 218 -16.82 -0.96 2.54
N GLU A 219 -16.31 0.26 2.32
CA GLU A 219 -15.69 1.09 3.37
C GLU A 219 -14.62 0.39 4.17
N GLN A 220 -13.84 -0.45 3.50
CA GLN A 220 -12.74 -1.18 4.13
C GLN A 220 -11.67 -0.23 4.69
N HIS A 221 -11.23 -0.49 5.91
CA HIS A 221 -10.12 0.23 6.54
C HIS A 221 -9.28 -0.72 7.38
N TYR A 222 -7.95 -0.65 7.18
CA TYR A 222 -6.98 -1.50 7.86
C TYR A 222 -6.28 -0.73 8.96
N ILE A 223 -6.25 -1.31 10.15
CA ILE A 223 -5.52 -0.80 11.31
C ILE A 223 -4.50 -1.86 11.70
N ALA A 224 -3.22 -1.52 11.63
CA ALA A 224 -2.15 -2.45 11.94
C ALA A 224 -0.99 -1.73 12.64
N SER A 225 -0.36 -2.39 13.59
CA SER A 225 0.83 -1.85 14.22
C SER A 225 1.76 -2.95 14.67
N SER A 226 3.03 -2.78 14.36
CA SER A 226 4.10 -3.63 14.88
C SER A 226 4.70 -3.11 16.20
N ILE A 227 4.23 -1.96 16.71
CA ILE A 227 4.79 -1.23 17.85
C ILE A 227 3.76 -1.12 18.98
N LEU A 228 2.50 -0.87 18.64
CA LEU A 228 1.43 -0.74 19.63
C LEU A 228 1.13 -2.09 20.28
N LYS A 229 0.78 -2.03 21.57
CA LYS A 229 0.15 -3.18 22.24
C LYS A 229 -1.25 -3.39 21.68
N THR A 230 -1.75 -4.59 21.76
CA THR A 230 -3.03 -5.01 21.18
C THR A 230 -4.24 -4.27 21.74
N ASP A 231 -4.24 -3.96 23.04
CA ASP A 231 -5.25 -3.10 23.69
C ASP A 231 -5.34 -1.71 23.04
N LYS A 232 -4.19 -1.10 22.75
CA LYS A 232 -4.14 0.18 22.05
C LYS A 232 -4.60 0.08 20.59
N LEU A 233 -4.38 -1.06 19.94
CA LEU A 233 -4.83 -1.27 18.57
C LEU A 233 -6.37 -1.32 18.50
N TRP A 234 -7.03 -1.98 19.46
CA TRP A 234 -8.49 -1.98 19.60
C TRP A 234 -9.04 -0.58 19.87
N ASN A 235 -8.37 0.20 20.71
CA ASN A 235 -8.74 1.60 20.96
C ASN A 235 -8.62 2.47 19.71
N GLU A 236 -7.61 2.24 18.85
CA GLU A 236 -7.49 2.96 17.57
C GLU A 236 -8.62 2.55 16.60
N ALA A 237 -9.02 1.27 16.59
CA ALA A 237 -10.16 0.82 15.81
C ALA A 237 -11.47 1.49 16.29
N TYR A 238 -11.69 1.56 17.59
CA TYR A 238 -12.83 2.28 18.16
C TYR A 238 -12.84 3.75 17.76
N LYS A 239 -11.73 4.47 17.93
CA LYS A 239 -11.62 5.89 17.57
C LYS A 239 -11.89 6.14 16.09
N TYR A 240 -11.38 5.26 15.23
CA TYR A 240 -11.64 5.33 13.79
C TYR A 240 -13.13 5.23 13.50
N LEU A 241 -13.79 4.20 14.04
CA LEU A 241 -15.22 3.96 13.82
C LEU A 241 -16.08 5.07 14.43
N ASP A 242 -15.75 5.57 15.63
CA ASP A 242 -16.48 6.66 16.28
C ASP A 242 -16.29 8.01 15.55
N THR A 243 -15.11 8.20 14.93
CA THR A 243 -14.86 9.39 14.08
C THR A 243 -15.67 9.31 12.78
N LYS A 244 -15.75 8.12 12.18
CA LYS A 244 -16.41 7.90 10.88
C LYS A 244 -17.92 7.81 11.02
N TYR A 245 -18.40 7.14 12.04
CA TYR A 245 -19.79 6.87 12.32
C TYR A 245 -20.19 7.46 13.68
N ASP A 246 -21.48 7.54 13.92
CA ASP A 246 -22.01 7.85 15.24
C ASP A 246 -22.32 6.53 15.98
N LEU A 247 -21.36 6.02 16.75
CA LEU A 247 -21.52 4.77 17.49
C LEU A 247 -22.58 4.87 18.60
N GLY A 248 -23.00 6.08 19.01
CA GLY A 248 -24.12 6.29 19.90
C GLY A 248 -25.49 5.83 19.32
N LYS A 249 -25.55 5.53 18.01
CA LYS A 249 -26.73 4.88 17.38
C LYS A 249 -26.73 3.37 17.56
N GLU A 250 -25.77 2.80 18.26
CA GLU A 250 -25.65 1.40 18.62
C GLU A 250 -25.77 0.42 17.42
N PRO A 251 -24.91 0.54 16.39
CA PRO A 251 -24.89 -0.42 15.29
C PRO A 251 -24.54 -1.81 15.83
N THR A 252 -25.05 -2.85 15.19
CA THR A 252 -24.61 -4.22 15.49
C THR A 252 -23.18 -4.40 15.00
N ILE A 253 -22.25 -4.73 15.89
CA ILE A 253 -20.83 -4.95 15.57
C ILE A 253 -20.53 -6.44 15.66
N PHE A 254 -20.10 -7.04 14.54
CA PHE A 254 -19.56 -8.39 14.52
C PHE A 254 -18.03 -8.34 14.49
N ILE A 255 -17.40 -9.10 15.37
CA ILE A 255 -15.94 -9.24 15.40
C ILE A 255 -15.58 -10.68 15.07
N SER A 256 -14.84 -10.88 14.00
CA SER A 256 -14.36 -12.19 13.56
C SER A 256 -12.86 -12.36 13.74
N GLY A 257 -12.42 -13.54 14.13
CA GLY A 257 -10.99 -13.87 14.24
C GLY A 257 -10.74 -15.34 14.52
N ASP A 258 -9.44 -15.69 14.59
CA ASP A 258 -8.98 -17.08 14.74
C ASP A 258 -9.04 -17.64 16.19
N GLY A 259 -9.54 -16.86 17.14
CA GLY A 259 -9.60 -17.20 18.57
C GLY A 259 -8.31 -16.90 19.35
N GLY A 260 -7.41 -16.13 18.79
CA GLY A 260 -6.20 -15.67 19.48
C GLY A 260 -6.54 -14.82 20.71
N SER A 261 -5.75 -14.95 21.78
CA SER A 261 -6.00 -14.27 23.07
C SER A 261 -6.07 -12.74 22.94
N TRP A 262 -5.29 -12.16 22.04
CA TRP A 262 -5.28 -10.72 21.80
C TRP A 262 -6.57 -10.22 21.11
N ILE A 263 -7.20 -11.10 20.32
CA ILE A 263 -8.47 -10.77 19.64
C ILE A 263 -9.57 -10.65 20.69
N LYS A 264 -9.62 -11.52 21.67
CA LYS A 264 -10.59 -11.45 22.79
C LYS A 264 -10.46 -10.17 23.64
N GLY A 265 -9.35 -9.43 23.52
CA GLY A 265 -9.20 -8.11 24.15
C GLY A 265 -10.05 -6.97 23.54
N PHE A 266 -10.90 -7.29 22.55
CA PHE A 266 -11.85 -6.31 21.98
C PHE A 266 -12.92 -5.86 23.00
N ASP A 267 -13.24 -6.65 24.00
CA ASP A 267 -14.33 -6.41 24.97
C ASP A 267 -14.24 -5.06 25.65
N GLU A 268 -13.04 -4.54 25.91
CA GLU A 268 -12.84 -3.22 26.51
C GLU A 268 -13.23 -2.09 25.55
N ALA A 269 -12.98 -2.26 24.25
CA ALA A 269 -13.28 -1.24 23.24
C ALA A 269 -14.70 -1.38 22.67
N PHE A 270 -15.21 -2.61 22.57
CA PHE A 270 -16.51 -2.95 21.98
C PHE A 270 -17.30 -3.93 22.86
N PRO A 271 -17.79 -3.48 24.03
CA PRO A 271 -18.42 -4.37 25.03
C PRO A 271 -19.70 -5.06 24.55
N ASN A 272 -20.39 -4.49 23.53
CA ASN A 272 -21.64 -5.04 22.98
C ASN A 272 -21.42 -5.76 21.64
N ALA A 273 -20.17 -6.00 21.21
CA ALA A 273 -19.89 -6.67 19.96
C ALA A 273 -20.16 -8.19 20.07
N ILE A 274 -20.62 -8.76 18.96
CA ILE A 274 -20.84 -10.21 18.83
C ILE A 274 -19.56 -10.82 18.24
N TYR A 275 -18.90 -11.67 19.02
CA TYR A 275 -17.73 -12.40 18.53
C TYR A 275 -18.16 -13.59 17.68
N VAL A 276 -17.47 -13.80 16.55
CA VAL A 276 -17.66 -14.93 15.65
C VAL A 276 -16.30 -15.57 15.35
N LEU A 277 -16.15 -16.84 15.69
CA LEU A 277 -14.94 -17.58 15.33
C LEU A 277 -14.86 -17.71 13.80
N ASP A 278 -13.69 -17.38 13.21
CA ASP A 278 -13.51 -17.47 11.75
C ASP A 278 -13.84 -18.87 11.24
N PRO A 279 -14.83 -19.00 10.32
CA PRO A 279 -15.26 -20.28 9.79
C PRO A 279 -14.13 -21.10 9.12
N PHE A 280 -13.17 -20.43 8.47
CA PHE A 280 -12.04 -21.16 7.87
C PHE A 280 -11.16 -21.81 8.93
N HIS A 281 -10.84 -21.08 10.01
CA HIS A 281 -10.06 -21.64 11.12
C HIS A 281 -10.85 -22.72 11.86
N TYR A 282 -12.15 -22.49 12.10
CA TYR A 282 -13.02 -23.48 12.75
C TYR A 282 -13.10 -24.79 11.96
N PHE A 283 -13.53 -24.76 10.70
CA PHE A 283 -13.71 -25.98 9.91
C PHE A 283 -12.40 -26.56 9.41
N ASN A 284 -11.59 -25.78 8.70
CA ASN A 284 -10.44 -26.31 7.95
C ASN A 284 -9.22 -26.54 8.83
N LYS A 285 -9.02 -25.73 9.88
CA LYS A 285 -7.83 -25.82 10.74
C LYS A 285 -8.08 -26.67 12.01
N LYS A 286 -9.26 -26.62 12.59
CA LYS A 286 -9.56 -27.26 13.88
C LYS A 286 -10.36 -28.56 13.71
N LEU A 287 -11.58 -28.53 13.22
CA LEU A 287 -12.37 -29.76 13.04
C LEU A 287 -11.73 -30.73 12.05
N ALA A 288 -11.28 -30.25 10.89
CA ALA A 288 -10.61 -31.10 9.91
C ALA A 288 -9.30 -31.72 10.44
N TYR A 289 -8.61 -31.07 11.38
CA TYR A 289 -7.42 -31.63 12.02
C TYR A 289 -7.77 -32.87 12.87
N ILE A 290 -8.81 -32.76 13.73
CA ILE A 290 -9.25 -33.89 14.60
C ILE A 290 -9.80 -35.00 13.73
N PHE A 291 -10.72 -34.72 12.83
CA PHE A 291 -11.49 -35.71 12.09
C PHE A 291 -10.92 -36.07 10.71
N LYS A 292 -9.66 -35.67 10.44
CA LYS A 292 -8.89 -36.02 9.23
C LYS A 292 -9.66 -35.76 7.92
N LYS A 293 -10.47 -34.71 7.89
CA LYS A 293 -11.32 -34.32 6.75
C LYS A 293 -12.38 -35.36 6.38
N GLU A 294 -12.75 -36.26 7.26
CA GLU A 294 -13.89 -37.18 7.06
C GLU A 294 -15.22 -36.38 7.15
N PRO A 295 -15.96 -36.16 6.04
CA PRO A 295 -17.05 -35.17 6.02
C PRO A 295 -18.19 -35.49 6.99
N ILE A 296 -18.55 -36.78 7.10
CA ILE A 296 -19.70 -37.22 7.92
C ILE A 296 -19.39 -36.98 9.41
N ILE A 297 -18.23 -37.44 9.89
CA ILE A 297 -17.85 -37.29 11.29
C ILE A 297 -17.63 -35.83 11.65
N THR A 298 -17.04 -35.05 10.73
CA THR A 298 -16.85 -33.60 10.90
C THR A 298 -18.20 -32.88 11.04
N SER A 299 -19.21 -33.25 10.23
CA SER A 299 -20.56 -32.68 10.32
C SER A 299 -21.29 -33.05 11.62
N ILE A 300 -21.10 -34.27 12.11
CA ILE A 300 -21.65 -34.69 13.41
C ILE A 300 -20.97 -33.89 14.54
N ALA A 301 -19.67 -33.75 14.51
CA ALA A 301 -18.90 -32.97 15.49
C ALA A 301 -19.33 -31.47 15.49
N ASP A 302 -19.52 -30.87 14.32
CA ASP A 302 -20.06 -29.53 14.18
C ASP A 302 -21.46 -29.42 14.79
N SER A 303 -22.34 -30.39 14.51
CA SER A 303 -23.67 -30.42 15.09
C SER A 303 -23.65 -30.50 16.63
N TYR A 304 -22.75 -31.32 17.21
CA TYR A 304 -22.62 -31.39 18.66
C TYR A 304 -22.16 -30.07 19.27
N LEU A 305 -21.17 -29.43 18.69
CA LEU A 305 -20.70 -28.14 19.16
C LEU A 305 -21.79 -27.05 19.06
N ARG A 306 -22.47 -26.92 17.93
CA ARG A 306 -23.57 -25.93 17.73
C ARG A 306 -24.72 -26.13 18.70
N ASN A 307 -25.00 -27.38 19.10
CA ASN A 307 -26.04 -27.71 20.06
C ASN A 307 -25.52 -27.76 21.51
N LYS A 308 -24.28 -27.34 21.77
CA LYS A 308 -23.62 -27.36 23.09
C LYS A 308 -23.60 -28.78 23.74
N MET A 309 -23.59 -29.81 22.92
CA MET A 309 -23.48 -31.21 23.33
C MET A 309 -21.98 -31.57 23.57
N ILE A 310 -21.41 -31.02 24.62
CA ILE A 310 -19.97 -31.03 24.87
C ILE A 310 -19.47 -32.44 25.19
N ASP A 311 -20.24 -33.23 25.93
CA ASP A 311 -19.82 -34.57 26.32
C ASP A 311 -19.81 -35.54 25.15
N GLU A 312 -20.79 -35.42 24.24
CA GLU A 312 -20.87 -36.21 23.01
C GLU A 312 -19.73 -35.83 22.06
N PHE A 313 -19.41 -34.53 21.96
CA PHE A 313 -18.25 -34.07 21.21
C PHE A 313 -16.94 -34.65 21.75
N LYS A 314 -16.74 -34.63 23.09
CA LYS A 314 -15.55 -35.22 23.72
C LYS A 314 -15.46 -36.74 23.49
N LEU A 315 -16.59 -37.45 23.53
CA LEU A 315 -16.60 -38.87 23.22
C LEU A 315 -16.15 -39.14 21.78
N LEU A 316 -16.64 -38.34 20.83
CA LEU A 316 -16.26 -38.46 19.42
C LEU A 316 -14.77 -38.18 19.22
N VAL A 317 -14.20 -37.19 19.92
CA VAL A 317 -12.76 -36.87 19.86
C VAL A 317 -11.95 -38.02 20.49
N ASN A 318 -12.42 -38.66 21.59
CA ASN A 318 -11.73 -39.79 22.21
C ASN A 318 -11.62 -40.98 21.25
N VAL A 319 -12.65 -41.25 20.44
CA VAL A 319 -12.60 -42.29 19.40
C VAL A 319 -11.48 -41.99 18.38
N GLN A 320 -11.28 -40.74 18.02
CA GLN A 320 -10.18 -40.35 17.14
C GLN A 320 -8.82 -40.44 17.81
N ILE A 321 -8.73 -40.15 19.10
CA ILE A 321 -7.48 -40.28 19.87
C ILE A 321 -7.08 -41.78 19.97
N GLU A 322 -8.01 -42.69 20.14
CA GLU A 322 -7.75 -44.14 20.12
C GLU A 322 -7.23 -44.61 18.76
N LYS A 323 -7.76 -44.05 17.69
CA LYS A 323 -7.31 -44.33 16.29
C LYS A 323 -5.93 -43.72 15.95
N TYR A 324 -5.57 -42.59 16.58
CA TYR A 324 -4.32 -41.84 16.34
C TYR A 324 -3.66 -41.43 17.66
N PRO A 325 -3.15 -42.38 18.47
CA PRO A 325 -2.67 -42.11 19.82
C PRO A 325 -1.46 -41.18 19.89
N GLU A 326 -0.64 -41.15 18.84
CA GLU A 326 0.52 -40.24 18.70
C GLU A 326 0.13 -38.76 18.63
N GLN A 327 -1.11 -38.43 18.23
CA GLN A 327 -1.62 -37.09 18.12
C GLN A 327 -2.51 -36.64 19.29
N LYS A 328 -2.62 -37.47 20.33
CA LYS A 328 -3.48 -37.26 21.50
C LYS A 328 -3.34 -35.83 22.07
N LYS A 329 -2.10 -35.42 22.33
CA LYS A 329 -1.82 -34.10 22.95
C LYS A 329 -2.37 -32.94 22.12
N ASP A 330 -2.17 -32.99 20.83
CA ASP A 330 -2.61 -31.93 19.92
C ASP A 330 -4.13 -31.95 19.68
N MET A 331 -4.74 -33.16 19.60
CA MET A 331 -6.20 -33.30 19.52
C MET A 331 -6.90 -32.76 20.76
N ILE A 332 -6.38 -33.02 21.97
CA ILE A 332 -6.92 -32.45 23.20
C ILE A 332 -6.79 -30.95 23.23
N LYS A 333 -5.65 -30.40 22.77
CA LYS A 333 -5.46 -28.95 22.67
C LYS A 333 -6.49 -28.31 21.74
N VAL A 334 -6.74 -28.90 20.57
CA VAL A 334 -7.74 -28.40 19.60
C VAL A 334 -9.16 -28.59 20.15
N GLN A 335 -9.48 -29.72 20.83
CA GLN A 335 -10.75 -29.92 21.50
C GLN A 335 -11.06 -28.81 22.51
N ASN A 336 -10.11 -28.51 23.41
CA ASN A 336 -10.30 -27.48 24.41
C ASN A 336 -10.48 -26.09 23.72
N PHE A 337 -9.69 -25.80 22.71
CA PHE A 337 -9.85 -24.55 21.93
C PHE A 337 -11.27 -24.42 21.35
N LEU A 338 -11.83 -25.47 20.77
CA LEU A 338 -13.18 -25.45 20.19
C LEU A 338 -14.25 -25.25 21.26
N ILE A 339 -14.09 -25.90 22.43
CA ILE A 339 -15.00 -25.75 23.57
C ILE A 339 -14.95 -24.32 24.14
N ASP A 340 -13.74 -23.77 24.32
CA ASP A 340 -13.52 -22.42 24.87
C ASP A 340 -14.05 -21.29 23.93
N ASN A 341 -14.29 -21.61 22.66
CA ASN A 341 -14.81 -20.67 21.66
C ASN A 341 -16.21 -21.06 21.14
N ILE A 342 -16.96 -21.88 21.88
CA ILE A 342 -18.27 -22.38 21.44
C ILE A 342 -19.35 -21.29 21.35
N GLU A 343 -19.14 -20.15 21.97
CA GLU A 343 -20.03 -19.00 21.94
C GLU A 343 -19.73 -18.02 20.80
N GLY A 344 -18.65 -18.24 20.05
CA GLY A 344 -18.19 -17.41 18.92
C GLY A 344 -18.63 -17.89 17.55
#